data_1b482ebd65f83abc0fab33700918e3e4
#
_entry.id   1b482ebd65f83abc0fab33700918e3e4
#
_cell.length_a   1.000
_cell.length_b   1.000
_cell.length_c   1.000
_cell.angle_alpha   90.00
_cell.angle_beta   90.00
_cell.angle_gamma   90.00
#
_symmetry.space_group_name_H-M   'P 1'
#
loop_
_entity.id
_entity.type
_entity.pdbx_description
1 polymer ?
#
loop_
_entity_poly.entity_id
_entity_poly.type
_entity_poly.pdbx_seq_one_letter_code
_entity_poly.pdbx_strand_id
1 'polypeptide(L)'
;MPEIAIQTAGGTKERFPLTRDRITIGRSRDSDIFLPDQWLSRNHAAIEHRPDGYFVNDLSSKNGTLLNGEPLHEWRRLRPGDIITLGEHTLTFSPDSMEEEEEEPEPEGTRVFSVRELSDISTRPGIDPVDLQRQNRVLAILSKAASELVVHRPLNELFDLVLDLLFEAVAAERGAILLLEGSPPEPVIKASTSRQGEPLTRISRSIARRAIEERVSLLIPNVLDDVRFKSEDSILASGIRSAMCAPLWFTATGEEKDSVIGLVYVDSLQHSHSFGEDDLRVLTALANVAAAKIENVRLLEESMEKRRMEEDMRMAAEIQTGLLPREAPDIPGYQVVGCNQPCRTVGGDYYDFVTEEGRVLIALGDVSGKGTGAALLMTVLRAAVRAHWTEDSLGDAVARINRTVCQNVPSNKFVTFFVATLDPGSGQLTYVNAGHNPPLLIRADGEVESLHEGGMVLGLFEGVHYDAGQVVMHPGDTLLAYSDGVTETWSPEGDEYGEEKLSAFAVGNHSLDAGALQDAILGDIERFEAGARATDDRTLVVLRRQPETP
;
A
#
# COMPACT_ATOMS: atom_id res chain seq x y z
N MET A 1 -34.24 25.94 -1.98
CA MET A 1 -33.24 26.99 -1.61
C MET A 1 -31.93 26.56 -2.20
N PRO A 2 -31.24 27.40 -3.01
CA PRO A 2 -30.01 26.97 -3.65
C PRO A 2 -28.94 26.59 -2.62
N GLU A 3 -28.19 25.51 -2.90
CA GLU A 3 -27.22 24.94 -2.00
C GLU A 3 -25.94 24.44 -2.71
N ILE A 4 -24.88 24.28 -1.97
CA ILE A 4 -23.65 23.64 -2.40
C ILE A 4 -23.47 22.34 -1.62
N ALA A 5 -23.38 21.23 -2.32
CA ALA A 5 -22.97 19.95 -1.73
C ALA A 5 -21.43 19.90 -1.72
N ILE A 6 -20.84 19.77 -0.53
CA ILE A 6 -19.40 19.77 -0.30
C ILE A 6 -18.97 18.33 -0.03
N GLN A 7 -18.03 17.82 -0.81
CA GLN A 7 -17.38 16.56 -0.57
C GLN A 7 -15.90 16.84 -0.23
N THR A 8 -15.53 16.59 1.01
CA THR A 8 -14.15 16.78 1.49
C THR A 8 -13.25 15.61 1.10
N ALA A 9 -11.92 15.81 1.13
CA ALA A 9 -10.91 14.77 0.91
C ALA A 9 -11.09 13.53 1.82
N GLY A 10 -11.70 13.70 3.00
CA GLY A 10 -12.06 12.63 3.93
C GLY A 10 -13.37 11.90 3.62
N GLY A 11 -14.02 12.18 2.49
CA GLY A 11 -15.28 11.54 2.08
C GLY A 11 -16.55 12.05 2.78
N THR A 12 -16.43 13.04 3.68
CA THR A 12 -17.61 13.65 4.34
C THR A 12 -18.39 14.49 3.33
N LYS A 13 -19.71 14.30 3.26
CA LYS A 13 -20.62 15.11 2.45
C LYS A 13 -21.42 16.04 3.36
N GLU A 14 -21.27 17.34 3.13
CA GLU A 14 -22.02 18.39 3.82
C GLU A 14 -22.78 19.22 2.80
N ARG A 15 -23.93 19.79 3.18
CA ARG A 15 -24.70 20.71 2.33
C ARG A 15 -24.68 22.09 2.96
N PHE A 16 -24.36 23.10 2.18
CA PHE A 16 -24.29 24.48 2.59
C PHE A 16 -25.30 25.32 1.81
N PRO A 17 -26.34 25.89 2.48
CA PRO A 17 -27.34 26.71 1.81
C PRO A 17 -26.77 28.08 1.42
N LEU A 18 -27.01 28.52 0.20
CA LEU A 18 -26.59 29.81 -0.33
C LEU A 18 -27.56 30.93 0.09
N THR A 19 -27.46 31.36 1.35
CA THR A 19 -28.40 32.36 1.95
C THR A 19 -27.93 33.79 1.87
N ARG A 20 -26.66 34.03 1.42
CA ARG A 20 -26.05 35.37 1.32
C ARG A 20 -25.73 35.70 -0.13
N ASP A 21 -25.73 37.02 -0.45
CA ASP A 21 -25.36 37.49 -1.78
C ASP A 21 -23.91 37.15 -2.17
N ARG A 22 -23.03 37.00 -1.20
CA ARG A 22 -21.66 36.59 -1.42
C ARG A 22 -21.23 35.59 -0.33
N ILE A 23 -20.66 34.49 -0.77
CA ILE A 23 -20.17 33.39 0.07
C ILE A 23 -18.72 33.15 -0.26
N THR A 24 -17.86 33.17 0.75
CA THR A 24 -16.41 32.93 0.64
C THR A 24 -16.06 31.50 1.01
N ILE A 25 -15.10 30.93 0.29
CA ILE A 25 -14.62 29.55 0.49
C ILE A 25 -13.11 29.60 0.75
N GLY A 26 -12.62 28.93 1.79
CA GLY A 26 -11.21 28.89 2.07
C GLY A 26 -10.84 28.25 3.39
N ARG A 27 -9.54 28.26 3.71
CA ARG A 27 -9.00 27.66 4.96
C ARG A 27 -9.04 28.59 6.17
N SER A 28 -9.57 29.82 6.03
CA SER A 28 -9.77 30.70 7.19
C SER A 28 -11.05 30.32 7.90
N ARG A 29 -11.05 30.38 9.23
CA ARG A 29 -12.28 30.24 10.03
C ARG A 29 -13.29 31.37 9.79
N ASP A 30 -12.83 32.47 9.19
CA ASP A 30 -13.69 33.60 8.82
C ASP A 30 -14.36 33.43 7.46
N SER A 31 -14.02 32.35 6.69
CA SER A 31 -14.72 32.02 5.45
C SER A 31 -16.07 31.38 5.75
N ASP A 32 -17.08 31.71 4.93
CA ASP A 32 -18.44 31.16 5.08
C ASP A 32 -18.46 29.63 4.92
N ILE A 33 -17.68 29.11 3.95
CA ILE A 33 -17.39 27.68 3.78
C ILE A 33 -15.93 27.48 4.22
N PHE A 34 -15.76 26.93 5.42
CA PHE A 34 -14.46 26.65 6.01
C PHE A 34 -14.00 25.23 5.65
N LEU A 35 -12.89 25.14 4.91
CA LEU A 35 -12.25 23.87 4.55
C LEU A 35 -10.83 23.85 5.14
N PRO A 36 -10.55 23.07 6.20
CA PRO A 36 -9.27 23.06 6.90
C PRO A 36 -8.20 22.27 6.13
N ASP A 37 -7.75 22.82 5.00
CA ASP A 37 -6.75 22.22 4.12
C ASP A 37 -5.59 23.20 3.88
N GLN A 38 -4.35 22.73 4.10
CA GLN A 38 -3.13 23.52 3.91
C GLN A 38 -2.89 23.96 2.46
N TRP A 39 -3.47 23.25 1.50
CA TRP A 39 -3.37 23.55 0.06
C TRP A 39 -4.34 24.66 -0.38
N LEU A 40 -5.31 25.03 0.47
CA LEU A 40 -6.23 26.12 0.20
C LEU A 40 -5.67 27.47 0.71
N SER A 41 -5.95 28.54 -0.02
CA SER A 41 -5.72 29.91 0.44
C SER A 41 -6.70 30.27 1.54
N ARG A 42 -6.38 31.29 2.39
CA ARG A 42 -7.28 31.76 3.45
C ARG A 42 -8.66 32.11 2.90
N ASN A 43 -8.71 32.91 1.84
CA ASN A 43 -9.87 33.15 0.97
C ASN A 43 -9.46 32.60 -0.39
N HIS A 44 -10.05 31.48 -0.81
CA HIS A 44 -9.62 30.78 -2.01
C HIS A 44 -10.52 31.09 -3.20
N ALA A 45 -11.83 30.97 -3.03
CA ALA A 45 -12.83 31.27 -4.03
C ALA A 45 -14.03 31.99 -3.41
N ALA A 46 -14.89 32.57 -4.25
CA ALA A 46 -16.14 33.14 -3.82
C ALA A 46 -17.27 32.79 -4.78
N ILE A 47 -18.48 32.64 -4.23
CA ILE A 47 -19.73 32.50 -4.98
C ILE A 47 -20.55 33.78 -4.74
N GLU A 48 -21.04 34.40 -5.80
CA GLU A 48 -21.89 35.58 -5.72
C GLU A 48 -23.24 35.32 -6.38
N HIS A 49 -24.32 35.76 -5.72
CA HIS A 49 -25.64 35.83 -6.29
C HIS A 49 -25.82 37.17 -7.02
N ARG A 50 -26.13 37.11 -8.30
CA ARG A 50 -26.42 38.26 -9.17
C ARG A 50 -27.82 38.16 -9.74
N PRO A 51 -28.40 39.25 -10.32
CA PRO A 51 -29.76 39.21 -10.85
C PRO A 51 -30.04 38.11 -11.89
N ASP A 52 -28.99 37.61 -12.54
CA ASP A 52 -29.05 36.60 -13.59
C ASP A 52 -28.56 35.22 -13.15
N GLY A 53 -28.26 35.03 -11.83
CA GLY A 53 -27.91 33.73 -11.26
C GLY A 53 -26.71 33.75 -10.34
N TYR A 54 -26.16 32.55 -10.05
CA TYR A 54 -24.98 32.37 -9.21
C TYR A 54 -23.72 32.32 -10.06
N PHE A 55 -22.66 32.96 -9.56
CA PHE A 55 -21.36 33.03 -10.23
C PHE A 55 -20.26 32.61 -9.25
N VAL A 56 -19.24 31.97 -9.77
CA VAL A 56 -18.05 31.60 -8.99
C VAL A 56 -16.79 32.24 -9.57
N ASN A 57 -15.84 32.60 -8.70
CA ASN A 57 -14.53 33.12 -9.10
C ASN A 57 -13.44 32.68 -8.13
N ASP A 58 -12.23 32.49 -8.65
CA ASP A 58 -11.02 32.33 -7.87
C ASP A 58 -10.57 33.68 -7.30
N LEU A 59 -10.22 33.72 -6.02
CA LEU A 59 -9.78 34.96 -5.34
C LEU A 59 -8.25 35.10 -5.35
N SER A 60 -7.60 34.84 -6.48
CA SER A 60 -6.14 34.82 -6.63
C SER A 60 -5.49 33.80 -5.67
N SER A 61 -6.06 32.63 -5.63
CA SER A 61 -5.57 31.55 -4.77
C SER A 61 -4.21 31.02 -5.23
N LYS A 62 -3.47 30.38 -4.33
CA LYS A 62 -2.12 29.86 -4.64
C LYS A 62 -2.15 28.71 -5.63
N ASN A 63 -3.14 27.85 -5.53
CA ASN A 63 -3.24 26.60 -6.31
C ASN A 63 -4.36 26.61 -7.37
N GLY A 64 -5.13 27.70 -7.45
CA GLY A 64 -6.21 27.87 -8.42
C GLY A 64 -7.49 27.11 -8.05
N THR A 65 -8.58 27.50 -8.72
CA THR A 65 -9.92 26.88 -8.65
C THR A 65 -10.27 26.33 -10.03
N LEU A 66 -10.86 25.14 -10.10
CA LEU A 66 -11.35 24.57 -11.34
C LEU A 66 -12.89 24.56 -11.34
N LEU A 67 -13.49 24.85 -12.49
CA LEU A 67 -14.90 24.65 -12.73
C LEU A 67 -15.06 23.58 -13.82
N ASN A 68 -15.66 22.45 -13.48
CA ASN A 68 -15.79 21.28 -14.38
C ASN A 68 -14.45 20.82 -14.99
N GLY A 69 -13.36 20.93 -14.22
CA GLY A 69 -11.99 20.56 -14.65
C GLY A 69 -11.24 21.66 -15.41
N GLU A 70 -11.86 22.80 -15.73
CA GLU A 70 -11.21 23.95 -16.39
C GLU A 70 -10.76 25.02 -15.37
N PRO A 71 -9.54 25.59 -15.50
CA PRO A 71 -9.08 26.67 -14.61
C PRO A 71 -9.98 27.91 -14.67
N LEU A 72 -10.28 28.46 -13.49
CA LEU A 72 -11.15 29.61 -13.33
C LEU A 72 -10.32 30.90 -13.18
N HIS A 73 -10.41 31.80 -14.16
CA HIS A 73 -9.66 33.06 -14.19
C HIS A 73 -10.54 34.31 -14.07
N GLU A 74 -11.85 34.14 -14.26
CA GLU A 74 -12.86 35.21 -14.20
C GLU A 74 -14.16 34.66 -13.65
N TRP A 75 -15.13 35.57 -13.33
CA TRP A 75 -16.42 35.18 -12.84
C TRP A 75 -17.18 34.35 -13.89
N ARG A 76 -17.47 33.08 -13.57
CA ARG A 76 -18.27 32.19 -14.40
C ARG A 76 -19.61 31.89 -13.74
N ARG A 77 -20.65 31.88 -14.56
CA ARG A 77 -22.00 31.52 -14.11
C ARG A 77 -22.08 30.03 -13.80
N LEU A 78 -22.64 29.71 -12.62
CA LEU A 78 -22.92 28.34 -12.21
C LEU A 78 -24.21 27.83 -12.82
N ARG A 79 -24.18 26.61 -13.30
CA ARG A 79 -25.33 25.84 -13.78
C ARG A 79 -25.59 24.68 -12.82
N PRO A 80 -26.85 24.16 -12.77
CA PRO A 80 -27.18 22.97 -12.00
C PRO A 80 -26.21 21.83 -12.31
N GLY A 81 -25.63 21.21 -11.26
CA GLY A 81 -24.67 20.10 -11.39
C GLY A 81 -23.24 20.53 -11.67
N ASP A 82 -22.92 21.82 -11.81
CA ASP A 82 -21.53 22.27 -11.96
C ASP A 82 -20.68 21.91 -10.75
N ILE A 83 -19.45 21.42 -11.01
CA ILE A 83 -18.49 20.97 -10.02
C ILE A 83 -17.35 21.98 -9.90
N ILE A 84 -17.21 22.58 -8.72
CA ILE A 84 -16.10 23.45 -8.36
C ILE A 84 -15.06 22.60 -7.61
N THR A 85 -13.81 22.54 -8.11
CA THR A 85 -12.74 21.80 -7.47
C THR A 85 -11.69 22.73 -6.86
N LEU A 86 -11.36 22.50 -5.59
CA LEU A 86 -10.43 23.27 -4.77
C LEU A 86 -9.47 22.31 -4.05
N GLY A 87 -8.30 22.08 -4.63
CA GLY A 87 -7.41 21.03 -4.14
C GLY A 87 -8.05 19.64 -4.23
N GLU A 88 -8.21 18.96 -3.12
CA GLU A 88 -8.88 17.63 -3.05
C GLU A 88 -10.37 17.72 -2.71
N HIS A 89 -10.94 18.95 -2.61
CA HIS A 89 -12.35 19.16 -2.29
C HIS A 89 -13.16 19.41 -3.54
N THR A 90 -14.35 18.83 -3.60
CA THR A 90 -15.33 19.07 -4.69
C THR A 90 -16.62 19.64 -4.13
N LEU A 91 -17.11 20.69 -4.79
CA LEU A 91 -18.33 21.39 -4.43
C LEU A 91 -19.29 21.36 -5.61
N THR A 92 -20.47 20.77 -5.45
CA THR A 92 -21.48 20.67 -6.50
C THR A 92 -22.60 21.68 -6.27
N PHE A 93 -22.93 22.47 -7.27
CA PHE A 93 -23.96 23.49 -7.18
C PHE A 93 -25.36 22.93 -7.51
N SER A 94 -26.32 23.15 -6.61
CA SER A 94 -27.76 22.84 -6.80
C SER A 94 -28.60 24.09 -6.61
N PRO A 95 -29.39 24.52 -7.62
CA PRO A 95 -30.11 25.81 -7.61
C PRO A 95 -31.35 25.84 -6.73
N ASP A 96 -31.93 24.68 -6.40
CA ASP A 96 -33.05 24.55 -5.48
C ASP A 96 -32.91 23.26 -4.66
N SER A 97 -33.39 23.29 -3.40
CA SER A 97 -33.68 22.04 -2.73
C SER A 97 -34.66 21.31 -3.64
N MET A 98 -34.24 20.22 -4.23
CA MET A 98 -35.18 19.35 -4.93
C MET A 98 -36.38 19.18 -3.98
N GLU A 99 -37.54 19.75 -4.37
CA GLU A 99 -38.79 19.10 -4.06
C GLU A 99 -38.52 17.61 -4.29
N GLU A 100 -38.87 16.79 -3.32
CA GLU A 100 -38.90 15.34 -3.50
C GLU A 100 -39.26 15.12 -4.97
N GLU A 101 -38.30 14.58 -5.76
CA GLU A 101 -38.69 14.10 -7.08
C GLU A 101 -39.92 13.25 -6.77
N GLU A 102 -41.11 13.77 -7.18
CA GLU A 102 -42.24 12.89 -7.38
C GLU A 102 -41.65 11.78 -8.23
N GLU A 103 -41.50 10.60 -7.65
CA GLU A 103 -41.07 9.40 -8.35
C GLU A 103 -41.88 9.41 -9.65
N GLU A 104 -41.21 9.74 -10.77
CA GLU A 104 -41.88 9.56 -12.07
C GLU A 104 -42.42 8.13 -12.00
N PRO A 105 -43.73 7.91 -12.22
CA PRO A 105 -44.35 6.62 -12.02
C PRO A 105 -43.47 5.61 -12.75
N GLU A 106 -42.94 4.64 -12.01
CA GLU A 106 -42.04 3.61 -12.56
C GLU A 106 -42.71 3.08 -13.84
N PRO A 107 -42.03 3.16 -15.00
CA PRO A 107 -42.62 2.71 -16.23
C PRO A 107 -43.04 1.25 -16.02
N GLU A 108 -44.30 0.94 -16.37
CA GLU A 108 -44.87 -0.40 -16.27
C GLU A 108 -43.92 -1.39 -16.93
N GLY A 109 -43.14 -2.12 -16.11
CA GLY A 109 -42.15 -3.11 -16.62
C GLY A 109 -41.06 -3.48 -15.67
N THR A 110 -40.24 -2.56 -15.17
CA THR A 110 -39.13 -2.87 -14.26
C THR A 110 -39.50 -2.69 -12.81
N ARG A 111 -39.31 -3.72 -11.98
CA ARG A 111 -39.50 -3.64 -10.54
C ARG A 111 -38.16 -3.59 -9.84
N VAL A 112 -38.01 -2.65 -8.89
CA VAL A 112 -36.80 -2.40 -8.12
C VAL A 112 -37.07 -2.76 -6.65
N PHE A 113 -36.15 -3.53 -6.07
CA PHE A 113 -36.27 -3.95 -4.67
C PHE A 113 -34.96 -3.69 -3.95
N SER A 114 -35.01 -3.12 -2.76
CA SER A 114 -33.80 -3.03 -1.93
C SER A 114 -33.37 -4.44 -1.50
N VAL A 115 -32.07 -4.67 -1.44
CA VAL A 115 -31.52 -5.96 -1.00
C VAL A 115 -31.97 -6.32 0.41
N ARG A 116 -32.11 -5.32 1.29
CA ARG A 116 -32.59 -5.53 2.68
C ARG A 116 -34.05 -6.00 2.72
N GLU A 117 -34.93 -5.44 1.92
CA GLU A 117 -36.35 -5.85 1.84
C GLU A 117 -36.51 -7.29 1.36
N LEU A 118 -35.67 -7.72 0.40
CA LEU A 118 -35.69 -9.09 -0.11
C LEU A 118 -35.00 -10.09 0.83
N SER A 119 -34.07 -9.65 1.66
CA SER A 119 -33.38 -10.49 2.63
C SER A 119 -34.18 -10.72 3.93
N ASP A 120 -35.18 -9.88 4.21
CA ASP A 120 -36.02 -10.02 5.41
C ASP A 120 -37.10 -11.08 5.19
N ILE A 121 -36.79 -12.32 5.64
CA ILE A 121 -37.70 -13.47 5.62
C ILE A 121 -38.67 -13.38 6.82
N SER A 122 -39.05 -12.19 7.25
CA SER A 122 -40.00 -12.07 8.35
C SER A 122 -41.39 -12.55 7.97
N THR A 123 -41.89 -13.50 8.72
CA THR A 123 -43.19 -14.16 8.58
C THR A 123 -44.32 -13.14 8.73
N ARG A 124 -45.03 -12.84 7.66
CA ARG A 124 -46.34 -12.17 7.76
C ARG A 124 -47.34 -13.15 8.36
N PRO A 125 -48.15 -12.75 9.39
CA PRO A 125 -49.19 -13.61 9.90
C PRO A 125 -50.36 -13.74 8.91
N GLY A 126 -50.59 -14.95 8.40
CA GLY A 126 -51.66 -15.29 7.45
C GLY A 126 -51.14 -16.13 6.30
N ILE A 127 -50.71 -17.38 6.59
CA ILE A 127 -50.02 -18.23 5.62
C ILE A 127 -51.03 -19.00 4.79
N ASP A 128 -51.11 -18.71 3.48
CA ASP A 128 -51.71 -19.54 2.46
C ASP A 128 -50.80 -20.81 2.26
N PRO A 129 -51.35 -22.02 2.14
CA PRO A 129 -50.59 -23.26 1.88
C PRO A 129 -49.66 -23.17 0.66
N VAL A 130 -49.96 -22.32 -0.31
CA VAL A 130 -49.14 -22.09 -1.50
C VAL A 130 -47.90 -21.29 -1.15
N ASP A 131 -48.01 -20.29 -0.29
CA ASP A 131 -46.88 -19.50 0.19
C ASP A 131 -45.93 -20.33 1.06
N LEU A 132 -46.45 -21.25 1.84
CA LEU A 132 -45.65 -22.16 2.66
C LEU A 132 -44.79 -23.11 1.80
N GLN A 133 -45.32 -23.59 0.70
CA GLN A 133 -44.54 -24.46 -0.24
C GLN A 133 -43.43 -23.66 -0.92
N ARG A 134 -43.68 -22.40 -1.27
CA ARG A 134 -42.69 -21.49 -1.88
C ARG A 134 -41.56 -21.17 -0.90
N GLN A 135 -41.90 -20.82 0.35
CA GLN A 135 -40.91 -20.54 1.41
C GLN A 135 -40.04 -21.78 1.69
N ASN A 136 -40.63 -22.98 1.75
CA ASN A 136 -39.90 -24.22 1.95
C ASN A 136 -38.92 -24.50 0.79
N ARG A 137 -39.28 -24.17 -0.46
CA ARG A 137 -38.37 -24.30 -1.61
C ARG A 137 -37.17 -23.36 -1.49
N VAL A 138 -37.39 -22.09 -1.15
CA VAL A 138 -36.32 -21.10 -0.93
C VAL A 138 -35.38 -21.58 0.17
N LEU A 139 -35.93 -22.01 1.31
CA LEU A 139 -35.14 -22.52 2.43
C LEU A 139 -34.34 -23.78 2.07
N ALA A 140 -34.90 -24.69 1.29
CA ALA A 140 -34.20 -25.89 0.83
C ALA A 140 -32.99 -25.52 -0.07
N ILE A 141 -33.18 -24.57 -0.98
CA ILE A 141 -32.11 -24.09 -1.89
C ILE A 141 -31.02 -23.38 -1.09
N LEU A 142 -31.39 -22.51 -0.17
CA LEU A 142 -30.42 -21.80 0.69
C LEU A 142 -29.67 -22.77 1.60
N SER A 143 -30.35 -23.78 2.16
CA SER A 143 -29.70 -24.84 2.96
C SER A 143 -28.71 -25.66 2.12
N LYS A 144 -29.09 -26.02 0.89
CA LYS A 144 -28.18 -26.68 -0.06
C LYS A 144 -26.99 -25.80 -0.41
N ALA A 145 -27.23 -24.54 -0.79
CA ALA A 145 -26.20 -23.59 -1.08
C ALA A 145 -25.24 -23.41 0.11
N ALA A 146 -25.78 -23.23 1.31
CA ALA A 146 -24.97 -23.11 2.52
C ALA A 146 -24.08 -24.34 2.77
N SER A 147 -24.62 -25.55 2.58
CA SER A 147 -23.85 -26.77 2.79
C SER A 147 -22.74 -26.99 1.74
N GLU A 148 -23.00 -26.68 0.46
CA GLU A 148 -22.03 -26.83 -0.62
C GLU A 148 -20.98 -25.71 -0.61
N LEU A 149 -21.36 -24.48 -0.26
CA LEU A 149 -20.46 -23.34 -0.16
C LEU A 149 -19.55 -23.36 1.09
N VAL A 150 -19.82 -24.24 2.09
CA VAL A 150 -18.90 -24.43 3.23
C VAL A 150 -17.57 -25.02 2.79
N VAL A 151 -17.56 -25.91 1.80
CA VAL A 151 -16.34 -26.54 1.30
C VAL A 151 -15.43 -25.49 0.65
N HIS A 152 -14.14 -25.53 1.00
CA HIS A 152 -13.16 -24.64 0.38
C HIS A 152 -12.92 -25.07 -1.08
N ARG A 153 -13.10 -24.13 -2.00
CA ARG A 153 -12.87 -24.30 -3.44
C ARG A 153 -12.16 -23.07 -3.98
N PRO A 154 -11.35 -23.18 -5.03
CA PRO A 154 -10.83 -22.03 -5.78
C PRO A 154 -11.96 -21.16 -6.33
N LEU A 155 -11.70 -19.85 -6.53
CA LEU A 155 -12.73 -18.88 -6.96
C LEU A 155 -13.45 -19.28 -8.25
N ASN A 156 -12.74 -19.81 -9.25
CA ASN A 156 -13.33 -20.26 -10.51
C ASN A 156 -14.35 -21.41 -10.30
N GLU A 157 -14.01 -22.42 -9.50
CA GLU A 157 -14.93 -23.52 -9.18
C GLU A 157 -16.12 -23.03 -8.33
N LEU A 158 -15.89 -22.01 -7.49
CA LEU A 158 -16.94 -21.39 -6.70
C LEU A 158 -17.95 -20.65 -7.59
N PHE A 159 -17.50 -19.94 -8.63
CA PHE A 159 -18.39 -19.27 -9.56
C PHE A 159 -19.26 -20.26 -10.34
N ASP A 160 -18.66 -21.35 -10.82
CA ASP A 160 -19.40 -22.40 -11.52
C ASP A 160 -20.46 -23.02 -10.61
N LEU A 161 -20.12 -23.35 -9.37
CA LEU A 161 -21.06 -23.88 -8.38
C LEU A 161 -22.22 -22.91 -8.10
N VAL A 162 -21.94 -21.61 -7.95
CA VAL A 162 -22.98 -20.59 -7.72
C VAL A 162 -23.92 -20.52 -8.92
N LEU A 163 -23.40 -20.55 -10.16
CA LEU A 163 -24.22 -20.58 -11.36
C LEU A 163 -25.07 -21.85 -11.44
N ASP A 164 -24.52 -23.01 -11.13
CA ASP A 164 -25.26 -24.28 -11.10
C ASP A 164 -26.44 -24.25 -10.10
N LEU A 165 -26.18 -23.75 -8.89
CA LEU A 165 -27.21 -23.56 -7.86
C LEU A 165 -28.31 -22.58 -8.31
N LEU A 166 -27.92 -21.50 -8.98
CA LEU A 166 -28.86 -20.54 -9.56
C LEU A 166 -29.73 -21.17 -10.63
N PHE A 167 -29.16 -21.94 -11.54
CA PHE A 167 -29.91 -22.63 -12.61
C PHE A 167 -30.81 -23.74 -12.08
N GLU A 168 -30.50 -24.33 -10.94
CA GLU A 168 -31.40 -25.29 -10.25
C GLU A 168 -32.57 -24.56 -9.58
N ALA A 169 -32.28 -23.36 -9.02
CA ALA A 169 -33.23 -22.56 -8.25
C ALA A 169 -34.21 -21.79 -9.14
N VAL A 170 -33.69 -21.18 -10.21
CA VAL A 170 -34.42 -20.27 -11.11
C VAL A 170 -34.42 -20.84 -12.53
N ALA A 171 -35.54 -20.71 -13.23
CA ALA A 171 -35.69 -21.19 -14.60
C ALA A 171 -35.02 -20.24 -15.62
N ALA A 172 -33.77 -19.91 -15.40
CA ALA A 172 -32.97 -19.08 -16.28
C ALA A 172 -32.36 -19.89 -17.43
N GLU A 173 -32.15 -19.26 -18.58
CA GLU A 173 -31.49 -19.85 -19.74
C GLU A 173 -30.01 -19.48 -19.79
N ARG A 174 -29.68 -18.27 -19.43
CA ARG A 174 -28.28 -17.79 -19.35
C ARG A 174 -28.04 -17.07 -18.03
N GLY A 175 -26.81 -17.15 -17.54
CA GLY A 175 -26.39 -16.50 -16.31
C GLY A 175 -24.92 -16.13 -16.35
N ALA A 176 -24.58 -15.09 -15.60
CA ALA A 176 -23.20 -14.64 -15.42
C ALA A 176 -22.98 -14.08 -14.02
N ILE A 177 -21.75 -14.25 -13.53
CA ILE A 177 -21.22 -13.60 -12.34
C ILE A 177 -20.19 -12.57 -12.80
N LEU A 178 -20.34 -11.34 -12.32
CA LEU A 178 -19.41 -10.25 -12.59
C LEU A 178 -18.84 -9.73 -11.28
N LEU A 179 -17.54 -9.46 -11.26
CA LEU A 179 -16.89 -8.79 -10.15
C LEU A 179 -16.42 -7.39 -10.58
N LEU A 180 -16.34 -6.49 -9.62
CA LEU A 180 -15.82 -5.15 -9.83
C LEU A 180 -14.30 -5.17 -9.82
N GLU A 181 -13.65 -4.68 -10.90
CA GLU A 181 -12.20 -4.61 -11.05
C GLU A 181 -11.75 -3.28 -11.61
N GLY A 182 -10.50 -2.90 -11.28
CA GLY A 182 -9.90 -1.66 -11.78
C GLY A 182 -10.18 -0.42 -10.91
N SER A 183 -9.66 0.72 -11.39
CA SER A 183 -9.87 2.04 -10.74
C SER A 183 -10.09 3.09 -11.84
N PRO A 184 -11.32 3.57 -12.06
CA PRO A 184 -12.57 3.25 -11.33
C PRO A 184 -13.00 1.78 -11.49
N PRO A 185 -13.77 1.23 -10.53
CA PRO A 185 -14.21 -0.16 -10.58
C PRO A 185 -15.24 -0.39 -11.69
N GLU A 186 -14.98 -1.35 -12.59
CA GLU A 186 -15.90 -1.76 -13.65
C GLU A 186 -16.29 -3.23 -13.51
N PRO A 187 -17.54 -3.61 -13.87
CA PRO A 187 -17.99 -4.99 -13.81
C PRO A 187 -17.35 -5.85 -14.91
N VAL A 188 -16.60 -6.87 -14.51
CA VAL A 188 -15.92 -7.84 -15.39
C VAL A 188 -16.55 -9.22 -15.22
N ILE A 189 -16.93 -9.88 -16.31
CA ILE A 189 -17.49 -11.24 -16.29
C ILE A 189 -16.40 -12.22 -15.83
N LYS A 190 -16.64 -12.93 -14.73
CA LYS A 190 -15.78 -13.96 -14.18
C LYS A 190 -16.20 -15.38 -14.55
N ALA A 191 -17.50 -15.60 -14.62
CA ALA A 191 -18.06 -16.85 -15.12
C ALA A 191 -19.37 -16.57 -15.84
N SER A 192 -19.67 -17.36 -16.85
CA SER A 192 -20.96 -17.33 -17.52
C SER A 192 -21.34 -18.71 -18.04
N THR A 193 -22.62 -19.03 -18.01
CA THR A 193 -23.14 -20.29 -18.48
C THR A 193 -24.47 -20.13 -19.22
N SER A 194 -24.81 -21.12 -20.06
CA SER A 194 -26.04 -21.15 -20.81
C SER A 194 -26.57 -22.58 -20.89
N ARG A 195 -27.90 -22.77 -20.76
CA ARG A 195 -28.55 -24.07 -20.97
C ARG A 195 -28.65 -24.43 -22.44
N GLN A 196 -28.80 -23.43 -23.30
CA GLN A 196 -28.91 -23.60 -24.75
C GLN A 196 -28.23 -22.39 -25.42
N GLY A 197 -27.25 -22.68 -26.28
CA GLY A 197 -26.56 -21.64 -27.03
C GLY A 197 -25.23 -21.19 -26.39
N GLU A 198 -24.77 -20.00 -26.79
CA GLU A 198 -23.49 -19.47 -26.32
C GLU A 198 -23.65 -18.80 -24.95
N PRO A 199 -22.60 -18.88 -24.07
CA PRO A 199 -22.55 -18.14 -22.82
C PRO A 199 -22.61 -16.63 -23.03
N LEU A 200 -23.02 -15.90 -21.99
CA LEU A 200 -23.06 -14.44 -22.01
C LEU A 200 -21.65 -13.88 -22.12
N THR A 201 -21.41 -13.09 -23.16
CA THR A 201 -20.15 -12.36 -23.35
C THR A 201 -20.31 -10.88 -22.99
N ARG A 202 -21.53 -10.38 -22.91
CA ARG A 202 -21.87 -9.00 -22.54
C ARG A 202 -23.22 -8.97 -21.83
N ILE A 203 -23.36 -8.02 -20.91
CA ILE A 203 -24.63 -7.66 -20.27
C ILE A 203 -24.92 -6.18 -20.53
N SER A 204 -26.17 -5.74 -20.30
CA SER A 204 -26.49 -4.32 -20.37
C SER A 204 -25.73 -3.55 -19.28
N ARG A 205 -24.98 -2.51 -19.70
CA ARG A 205 -24.21 -1.67 -18.77
C ARG A 205 -25.11 -0.85 -17.86
N SER A 206 -26.27 -0.41 -18.36
CA SER A 206 -27.24 0.38 -17.58
C SER A 206 -27.84 -0.46 -16.44
N ILE A 207 -28.21 -1.73 -16.71
CA ILE A 207 -28.71 -2.66 -15.69
C ILE A 207 -27.62 -2.92 -14.64
N ALA A 208 -26.39 -3.24 -15.08
CA ALA A 208 -25.29 -3.53 -14.16
C ALA A 208 -24.96 -2.32 -13.27
N ARG A 209 -24.84 -1.12 -13.86
CA ARG A 209 -24.55 0.12 -13.15
C ARG A 209 -25.60 0.41 -12.09
N ARG A 210 -26.89 0.33 -12.47
CA ARG A 210 -27.99 0.60 -11.55
C ARG A 210 -27.98 -0.35 -10.35
N ALA A 211 -27.83 -1.67 -10.61
CA ALA A 211 -27.76 -2.67 -9.54
C ALA A 211 -26.62 -2.41 -8.54
N ILE A 212 -25.46 -1.93 -9.04
CA ILE A 212 -24.26 -1.66 -8.23
C ILE A 212 -24.40 -0.34 -7.46
N GLU A 213 -24.73 0.76 -8.16
CA GLU A 213 -24.73 2.12 -7.59
C GLU A 213 -25.88 2.31 -6.61
N GLU A 214 -27.11 1.87 -6.97
CA GLU A 214 -28.29 1.97 -6.13
C GLU A 214 -28.38 0.84 -5.09
N ARG A 215 -27.54 -0.21 -5.22
CA ARG A 215 -27.53 -1.41 -4.36
C ARG A 215 -28.88 -2.13 -4.32
N VAL A 216 -29.48 -2.31 -5.49
CA VAL A 216 -30.82 -2.85 -5.65
C VAL A 216 -30.81 -4.09 -6.52
N SER A 217 -31.73 -5.01 -6.24
CA SER A 217 -32.04 -6.12 -7.13
C SER A 217 -33.11 -5.70 -8.13
N LEU A 218 -32.87 -6.04 -9.39
CA LEU A 218 -33.71 -5.61 -10.51
C LEU A 218 -34.45 -6.80 -11.12
N LEU A 219 -35.75 -6.65 -11.30
CA LEU A 219 -36.61 -7.57 -12.03
C LEU A 219 -37.15 -6.87 -13.27
N ILE A 220 -36.87 -7.42 -14.45
CA ILE A 220 -37.34 -6.95 -15.74
C ILE A 220 -38.17 -8.06 -16.37
N PRO A 221 -39.49 -8.07 -16.13
CA PRO A 221 -40.39 -9.12 -16.60
C PRO A 221 -40.50 -9.20 -18.13
N ASN A 222 -40.44 -8.05 -18.81
CA ASN A 222 -40.43 -7.96 -20.26
C ASN A 222 -39.56 -6.77 -20.71
N VAL A 223 -38.42 -7.04 -21.29
CA VAL A 223 -37.44 -6.04 -21.74
C VAL A 223 -38.01 -5.17 -22.89
N LEU A 224 -38.93 -5.71 -23.70
CA LEU A 224 -39.52 -4.96 -24.83
C LEU A 224 -40.53 -3.90 -24.40
N ASP A 225 -41.11 -4.01 -23.24
CA ASP A 225 -42.12 -3.05 -22.72
C ASP A 225 -41.44 -1.91 -21.95
N ASP A 226 -40.20 -2.05 -21.54
CA ASP A 226 -39.45 -1.04 -20.81
C ASP A 226 -38.84 0.00 -21.77
N VAL A 227 -39.37 1.24 -21.71
CA VAL A 227 -38.97 2.36 -22.58
C VAL A 227 -37.49 2.69 -22.49
N ARG A 228 -36.86 2.44 -21.34
CA ARG A 228 -35.43 2.73 -21.07
C ARG A 228 -34.49 1.83 -21.86
N PHE A 229 -34.90 0.62 -22.18
CA PHE A 229 -34.10 -0.35 -22.93
C PHE A 229 -34.44 -0.40 -24.44
N LYS A 230 -35.50 0.32 -24.88
CA LYS A 230 -35.86 0.40 -26.29
C LYS A 230 -34.83 1.12 -27.17
N SER A 231 -33.96 1.92 -26.59
CA SER A 231 -32.90 2.66 -27.30
C SER A 231 -31.53 1.96 -27.28
N GLU A 232 -31.39 0.84 -26.58
CA GLU A 232 -30.12 0.07 -26.54
C GLU A 232 -30.13 -1.02 -27.62
N ASP A 233 -29.49 -0.74 -28.75
CA ASP A 233 -29.36 -1.69 -29.88
C ASP A 233 -28.76 -3.06 -29.45
N SER A 234 -27.98 -3.08 -28.39
CA SER A 234 -27.36 -4.30 -27.83
C SER A 234 -28.36 -5.25 -27.19
N ILE A 235 -29.44 -4.72 -26.57
CA ILE A 235 -30.47 -5.54 -25.91
C ILE A 235 -31.45 -6.10 -26.94
N LEU A 236 -31.87 -5.28 -27.90
CA LEU A 236 -32.76 -5.69 -28.99
C LEU A 236 -32.12 -6.79 -29.86
N ALA A 237 -30.81 -6.66 -30.14
CA ALA A 237 -30.05 -7.64 -30.92
C ALA A 237 -29.83 -8.99 -30.19
N SER A 238 -29.87 -8.99 -28.85
CA SER A 238 -29.62 -10.20 -28.03
C SER A 238 -30.85 -11.10 -27.80
N GLY A 239 -32.04 -10.63 -28.19
CA GLY A 239 -33.30 -11.41 -28.07
C GLY A 239 -33.78 -11.66 -26.64
N ILE A 240 -33.26 -10.93 -25.65
CA ILE A 240 -33.63 -11.04 -24.23
C ILE A 240 -35.11 -10.68 -24.05
N ARG A 241 -35.86 -11.50 -23.33
CA ARG A 241 -37.28 -11.28 -23.01
C ARG A 241 -37.47 -10.86 -21.56
N SER A 242 -36.84 -11.55 -20.64
CA SER A 242 -36.92 -11.28 -19.23
C SER A 242 -35.52 -11.36 -18.63
N ALA A 243 -35.21 -10.50 -17.65
CA ALA A 243 -33.91 -10.51 -16.97
C ALA A 243 -34.06 -10.20 -15.49
N MET A 244 -33.12 -10.71 -14.70
CA MET A 244 -32.93 -10.34 -13.30
C MET A 244 -31.46 -10.07 -13.01
N CYS A 245 -31.23 -9.15 -12.09
CA CYS A 245 -29.91 -8.81 -11.63
C CYS A 245 -29.93 -8.58 -10.12
N ALA A 246 -28.97 -9.17 -9.41
CA ALA A 246 -28.80 -8.96 -7.98
C ALA A 246 -27.34 -8.59 -7.67
N PRO A 247 -27.09 -7.55 -6.85
CA PRO A 247 -25.73 -7.23 -6.44
C PRO A 247 -25.16 -8.31 -5.52
N LEU A 248 -23.88 -8.61 -5.67
CA LEU A 248 -23.09 -9.39 -4.72
C LEU A 248 -22.70 -8.47 -3.57
N TRP A 249 -23.46 -8.54 -2.51
CA TRP A 249 -23.42 -7.61 -1.41
C TRP A 249 -23.14 -8.34 -0.09
N PHE A 250 -22.29 -7.73 0.75
CA PHE A 250 -22.04 -8.22 2.11
C PHE A 250 -21.75 -7.06 3.06
N THR A 251 -21.99 -7.29 4.36
CA THR A 251 -21.63 -6.35 5.42
C THR A 251 -20.27 -6.75 5.97
N ALA A 252 -19.26 -5.88 5.84
CA ALA A 252 -17.95 -6.11 6.44
C ALA A 252 -18.01 -5.97 7.97
N THR A 253 -17.47 -6.95 8.70
CA THR A 253 -17.37 -6.90 10.15
C THR A 253 -16.38 -5.81 10.57
N GLY A 254 -16.89 -4.74 11.23
CA GLY A 254 -16.07 -3.67 11.82
C GLY A 254 -16.09 -2.32 11.11
N GLU A 255 -16.63 -2.23 9.90
CA GLU A 255 -16.90 -0.97 9.21
C GLU A 255 -18.40 -0.91 8.89
N GLU A 256 -19.05 0.24 9.16
CA GLU A 256 -20.48 0.46 8.82
C GLU A 256 -20.78 0.54 7.32
N LYS A 257 -19.85 0.15 6.45
CA LYS A 257 -20.04 0.25 4.99
C LYS A 257 -20.30 -1.11 4.37
N ASP A 258 -21.55 -1.30 4.00
CA ASP A 258 -21.98 -2.35 3.08
C ASP A 258 -21.19 -2.25 1.76
N SER A 259 -20.54 -3.34 1.34
CA SER A 259 -19.74 -3.38 0.11
C SER A 259 -20.41 -4.22 -0.96
N VAL A 260 -20.47 -3.68 -2.19
CA VAL A 260 -20.85 -4.44 -3.39
C VAL A 260 -19.56 -4.83 -4.10
N ILE A 261 -19.30 -6.14 -4.23
CA ILE A 261 -18.11 -6.69 -4.90
C ILE A 261 -18.37 -7.06 -6.37
N GLY A 262 -19.63 -7.06 -6.78
CA GLY A 262 -20.03 -7.45 -8.11
C GLY A 262 -21.53 -7.63 -8.24
N LEU A 263 -21.96 -8.41 -9.21
CA LEU A 263 -23.37 -8.74 -9.42
C LEU A 263 -23.53 -10.13 -10.04
N VAL A 264 -24.73 -10.68 -9.86
CA VAL A 264 -25.20 -11.87 -10.57
C VAL A 264 -26.29 -11.43 -11.54
N TYR A 265 -26.18 -11.87 -12.77
CA TYR A 265 -27.13 -11.58 -13.83
C TYR A 265 -27.69 -12.88 -14.42
N VAL A 266 -28.98 -12.94 -14.65
CA VAL A 266 -29.66 -14.05 -15.36
C VAL A 266 -30.68 -13.52 -16.34
N ASP A 267 -30.86 -14.21 -17.48
CA ASP A 267 -31.88 -13.87 -18.46
C ASP A 267 -32.55 -15.10 -19.08
N SER A 268 -33.67 -14.84 -19.76
CA SER A 268 -34.42 -15.80 -20.57
C SER A 268 -34.75 -15.21 -21.94
N LEU A 269 -34.65 -16.04 -22.97
CA LEU A 269 -34.94 -15.72 -24.35
C LEU A 269 -36.38 -16.14 -24.76
N GLN A 270 -37.04 -16.97 -23.93
CA GLN A 270 -38.33 -17.58 -24.26
C GLN A 270 -39.52 -16.72 -23.83
N HIS A 271 -40.55 -16.65 -24.68
CA HIS A 271 -41.78 -15.94 -24.39
C HIS A 271 -42.66 -16.59 -23.30
N SER A 272 -42.42 -17.87 -22.99
CA SER A 272 -43.20 -18.66 -22.04
C SER A 272 -42.73 -18.53 -20.59
N HIS A 273 -41.57 -17.93 -20.37
CA HIS A 273 -40.99 -17.76 -19.03
C HIS A 273 -40.67 -16.28 -18.74
N SER A 274 -41.49 -15.69 -17.89
CA SER A 274 -41.23 -14.40 -17.29
C SER A 274 -40.85 -14.61 -15.83
N PHE A 275 -39.74 -14.03 -15.40
CA PHE A 275 -39.34 -14.08 -13.99
C PHE A 275 -40.33 -13.30 -13.10
N GLY A 276 -40.53 -13.82 -11.90
CA GLY A 276 -41.37 -13.22 -10.87
C GLY A 276 -40.58 -12.69 -9.67
N GLU A 277 -41.28 -12.07 -8.72
CA GLU A 277 -40.68 -11.56 -7.48
C GLU A 277 -40.05 -12.69 -6.63
N ASP A 278 -40.66 -13.88 -6.65
CA ASP A 278 -40.13 -15.04 -5.92
C ASP A 278 -38.77 -15.50 -6.49
N ASP A 279 -38.62 -15.47 -7.83
CA ASP A 279 -37.34 -15.79 -8.47
C ASP A 279 -36.28 -14.76 -8.12
N LEU A 280 -36.63 -13.46 -8.06
CA LEU A 280 -35.73 -12.40 -7.65
C LEU A 280 -35.31 -12.54 -6.18
N ARG A 281 -36.22 -12.93 -5.28
CA ARG A 281 -35.90 -13.20 -3.87
C ARG A 281 -34.87 -14.33 -3.75
N VAL A 282 -35.06 -15.41 -4.49
CA VAL A 282 -34.11 -16.53 -4.51
C VAL A 282 -32.77 -16.09 -5.07
N LEU A 283 -32.74 -15.37 -6.19
CA LEU A 283 -31.52 -14.84 -6.80
C LEU A 283 -30.77 -13.95 -5.81
N THR A 284 -31.47 -13.01 -5.15
CA THR A 284 -30.87 -12.08 -4.19
C THR A 284 -30.31 -12.82 -2.98
N ALA A 285 -31.05 -13.78 -2.44
CA ALA A 285 -30.58 -14.55 -1.29
C ALA A 285 -29.33 -15.40 -1.62
N LEU A 286 -29.31 -16.03 -2.79
CA LEU A 286 -28.13 -16.76 -3.27
C LEU A 286 -26.95 -15.82 -3.57
N ALA A 287 -27.21 -14.65 -4.16
CA ALA A 287 -26.19 -13.64 -4.41
C ALA A 287 -25.52 -13.17 -3.12
N ASN A 288 -26.29 -12.95 -2.04
CA ASN A 288 -25.74 -12.55 -0.73
C ASN A 288 -24.87 -13.65 -0.10
N VAL A 289 -25.32 -14.90 -0.14
CA VAL A 289 -24.52 -16.04 0.36
C VAL A 289 -23.24 -16.21 -0.48
N ALA A 290 -23.38 -16.11 -1.81
CA ALA A 290 -22.25 -16.18 -2.73
C ALA A 290 -21.26 -15.03 -2.49
N ALA A 291 -21.74 -13.79 -2.29
CA ALA A 291 -20.90 -12.63 -2.02
C ALA A 291 -20.02 -12.84 -0.78
N ALA A 292 -20.64 -13.25 0.33
CA ALA A 292 -19.91 -13.54 1.57
C ALA A 292 -18.86 -14.64 1.39
N LYS A 293 -19.17 -15.68 0.61
CA LYS A 293 -18.24 -16.77 0.35
C LYS A 293 -17.11 -16.37 -0.60
N ILE A 294 -17.41 -15.63 -1.67
CA ILE A 294 -16.41 -15.12 -2.61
C ILE A 294 -15.40 -14.25 -1.89
N GLU A 295 -15.87 -13.31 -1.05
CA GLU A 295 -14.99 -12.44 -0.29
C GLU A 295 -14.16 -13.21 0.74
N ASN A 296 -14.75 -14.20 1.40
CA ASN A 296 -14.02 -15.06 2.35
C ASN A 296 -12.89 -15.84 1.66
N VAL A 297 -13.15 -16.42 0.48
CA VAL A 297 -12.12 -17.13 -0.30
C VAL A 297 -11.02 -16.17 -0.74
N ARG A 298 -11.37 -14.97 -1.23
CA ARG A 298 -10.43 -13.94 -1.65
C ARG A 298 -9.52 -13.51 -0.49
N LEU A 299 -10.10 -13.18 0.66
CA LEU A 299 -9.34 -12.80 1.85
C LEU A 299 -8.42 -13.93 2.34
N LEU A 300 -8.87 -15.18 2.22
CA LEU A 300 -8.06 -16.33 2.58
C LEU A 300 -6.87 -16.51 1.62
N GLU A 301 -7.10 -16.41 0.30
CA GLU A 301 -6.04 -16.46 -0.70
C GLU A 301 -5.01 -15.35 -0.50
N GLU A 302 -5.45 -14.09 -0.30
CA GLU A 302 -4.58 -12.96 0.01
C GLU A 302 -3.77 -13.18 1.30
N SER A 303 -4.40 -13.74 2.34
CA SER A 303 -3.73 -14.07 3.60
C SER A 303 -2.69 -15.19 3.44
N MET A 304 -2.99 -16.21 2.64
CA MET A 304 -2.06 -17.31 2.36
C MET A 304 -0.87 -16.83 1.54
N GLU A 305 -1.08 -16.00 0.53
CA GLU A 305 -0.02 -15.41 -0.29
C GLU A 305 0.89 -14.51 0.56
N LYS A 306 0.30 -13.66 1.41
CA LYS A 306 1.06 -12.84 2.35
C LYS A 306 1.92 -13.68 3.30
N ARG A 307 1.37 -14.75 3.87
CA ARG A 307 2.13 -15.65 4.75
C ARG A 307 3.29 -16.32 4.01
N ARG A 308 3.05 -16.77 2.77
CA ARG A 308 4.11 -17.35 1.95
C ARG A 308 5.24 -16.34 1.69
N MET A 309 4.89 -15.10 1.33
CA MET A 309 5.89 -14.04 1.16
C MET A 309 6.67 -13.76 2.46
N GLU A 310 5.99 -13.75 3.61
CA GLU A 310 6.62 -13.57 4.92
C GLU A 310 7.58 -14.73 5.24
N GLU A 311 7.22 -15.99 4.92
CA GLU A 311 8.09 -17.15 5.09
C GLU A 311 9.31 -17.10 4.16
N ASP A 312 9.13 -16.74 2.89
CA ASP A 312 10.24 -16.59 1.93
C ASP A 312 11.21 -15.47 2.39
N MET A 313 10.67 -14.35 2.91
CA MET A 313 11.49 -13.28 3.47
C MET A 313 12.24 -13.70 4.73
N ARG A 314 11.63 -14.47 5.61
CA ARG A 314 12.31 -15.00 6.80
C ARG A 314 13.47 -15.92 6.43
N MET A 315 13.27 -16.78 5.44
CA MET A 315 14.34 -17.65 4.92
C MET A 315 15.50 -16.84 4.34
N ALA A 316 15.19 -15.78 3.57
CA ALA A 316 16.21 -14.86 3.04
C ALA A 316 17.00 -14.17 4.16
N ALA A 317 16.33 -13.75 5.24
CA ALA A 317 16.97 -13.17 6.42
C ALA A 317 17.89 -14.16 7.14
N GLU A 318 17.48 -15.41 7.31
CA GLU A 318 18.31 -16.46 7.92
C GLU A 318 19.57 -16.71 7.09
N ILE A 319 19.45 -16.75 5.75
CA ILE A 319 20.61 -16.89 4.85
C ILE A 319 21.51 -15.68 4.99
N GLN A 320 20.98 -14.46 4.95
CA GLN A 320 21.75 -13.23 5.04
C GLN A 320 22.49 -13.11 6.38
N THR A 321 21.82 -13.36 7.50
CA THR A 321 22.45 -13.40 8.83
C THR A 321 23.56 -14.43 8.90
N GLY A 322 23.41 -15.57 8.21
CA GLY A 322 24.45 -16.60 8.10
C GLY A 322 25.66 -16.19 7.27
N LEU A 323 25.55 -15.13 6.46
CA LEU A 323 26.66 -14.55 5.70
C LEU A 323 27.50 -13.57 6.53
N LEU A 324 26.93 -12.92 7.52
CA LEU A 324 27.65 -12.02 8.43
C LEU A 324 28.48 -12.83 9.45
N PRO A 325 29.55 -12.24 10.00
CA PRO A 325 30.35 -12.89 11.02
C PRO A 325 29.52 -13.30 12.24
N ARG A 326 29.56 -14.57 12.62
CA ARG A 326 28.89 -15.08 13.84
C ARG A 326 29.68 -14.79 15.10
N GLU A 327 30.99 -14.78 14.97
CA GLU A 327 31.93 -14.54 16.04
C GLU A 327 33.04 -13.63 15.54
N ALA A 328 33.49 -12.75 16.40
CA ALA A 328 34.63 -11.91 16.12
C ALA A 328 35.94 -12.74 16.20
N PRO A 329 36.97 -12.45 15.37
CA PRO A 329 38.25 -13.14 15.44
C PRO A 329 38.95 -12.84 16.75
N ASP A 330 39.65 -13.85 17.29
CA ASP A 330 40.58 -13.67 18.41
C ASP A 330 41.88 -13.05 17.89
N ILE A 331 42.14 -11.80 18.28
CA ILE A 331 43.31 -11.04 17.87
C ILE A 331 44.13 -10.72 19.11
N PRO A 332 45.36 -11.24 19.27
CA PRO A 332 46.18 -10.98 20.43
C PRO A 332 46.37 -9.48 20.68
N GLY A 333 46.01 -9.00 21.88
CA GLY A 333 46.10 -7.59 22.27
C GLY A 333 44.99 -6.70 21.77
N TYR A 334 43.95 -7.24 21.17
CA TYR A 334 42.78 -6.50 20.69
C TYR A 334 41.48 -7.15 21.13
N GLN A 335 40.45 -6.34 21.22
CA GLN A 335 39.05 -6.75 21.31
C GLN A 335 38.32 -6.23 20.07
N VAL A 336 37.58 -7.07 19.41
CA VAL A 336 36.74 -6.65 18.27
C VAL A 336 35.36 -7.24 18.43
N VAL A 337 34.35 -6.42 18.16
CA VAL A 337 32.93 -6.81 18.12
C VAL A 337 32.25 -6.12 16.96
N GLY A 338 31.17 -6.71 16.46
CA GLY A 338 30.33 -6.11 15.44
C GLY A 338 28.89 -6.58 15.59
N CYS A 339 27.97 -5.71 15.29
CA CYS A 339 26.54 -6.04 15.22
C CYS A 339 25.90 -5.40 14.00
N ASN A 340 24.83 -6.02 13.54
CA ASN A 340 23.96 -5.52 12.50
C ASN A 340 22.50 -5.70 12.95
N GLN A 341 21.73 -4.63 12.93
CA GLN A 341 20.32 -4.60 13.26
C GLN A 341 19.53 -4.09 12.04
N PRO A 342 19.00 -4.97 11.19
CA PRO A 342 18.27 -4.54 10.02
C PRO A 342 16.92 -3.88 10.40
N CYS A 343 16.57 -2.78 9.74
CA CYS A 343 15.29 -2.06 9.94
C CYS A 343 14.09 -2.80 9.35
N ARG A 344 14.35 -3.75 8.44
CA ARG A 344 13.37 -4.65 7.82
C ARG A 344 13.78 -6.10 8.05
N THR A 345 13.06 -7.03 7.41
CA THR A 345 13.36 -8.45 7.48
C THR A 345 14.77 -8.78 6.95
N VAL A 346 15.22 -8.06 5.91
CA VAL A 346 16.56 -8.13 5.33
C VAL A 346 17.13 -6.73 5.15
N GLY A 347 18.45 -6.56 5.29
CA GLY A 347 19.16 -5.29 5.26
C GLY A 347 20.10 -5.12 4.07
N GLY A 348 20.55 -3.88 3.84
CA GLY A 348 21.59 -3.51 2.88
C GLY A 348 22.99 -3.54 3.49
N ASP A 349 23.08 -3.38 4.80
CA ASP A 349 24.33 -3.28 5.53
C ASP A 349 25.15 -4.58 5.53
N TYR A 350 26.44 -4.40 5.43
CA TYR A 350 27.45 -5.45 5.45
C TYR A 350 28.55 -5.10 6.42
N TYR A 351 28.98 -6.05 7.24
CA TYR A 351 30.28 -6.00 7.90
C TYR A 351 30.96 -7.36 7.85
N ASP A 352 32.29 -7.37 7.89
CA ASP A 352 33.06 -8.63 7.89
C ASP A 352 34.39 -8.47 8.62
N PHE A 353 34.87 -9.61 9.12
CA PHE A 353 36.20 -9.79 9.65
C PHE A 353 36.86 -10.96 8.93
N VAL A 354 38.08 -10.76 8.42
CA VAL A 354 38.82 -11.83 7.77
C VAL A 354 40.25 -11.81 8.31
N THR A 355 40.72 -12.96 8.80
CA THR A 355 42.08 -13.12 9.30
C THR A 355 42.86 -14.03 8.38
N GLU A 356 43.99 -13.57 7.85
CA GLU A 356 44.86 -14.34 6.98
C GLU A 356 46.30 -13.81 7.09
N GLU A 357 47.30 -14.71 7.16
CA GLU A 357 48.74 -14.39 7.22
C GLU A 357 49.09 -13.37 8.31
N GLY A 358 48.39 -13.38 9.44
CA GLY A 358 48.65 -12.49 10.58
C GLY A 358 48.11 -11.08 10.41
N ARG A 359 47.43 -10.77 9.32
CA ARG A 359 46.69 -9.53 9.11
C ARG A 359 45.20 -9.74 9.36
N VAL A 360 44.53 -8.69 9.76
CA VAL A 360 43.07 -8.69 10.00
C VAL A 360 42.42 -7.65 9.14
N LEU A 361 41.47 -8.08 8.29
CA LEU A 361 40.60 -7.20 7.57
C LEU A 361 39.36 -6.88 8.42
N ILE A 362 38.98 -5.62 8.42
CA ILE A 362 37.71 -5.11 8.96
C ILE A 362 37.01 -4.37 7.82
N ALA A 363 35.78 -4.74 7.51
CA ALA A 363 35.01 -4.12 6.44
C ALA A 363 33.62 -3.73 6.95
N LEU A 364 33.12 -2.59 6.49
CA LEU A 364 31.77 -2.10 6.70
C LEU A 364 31.26 -1.49 5.39
N GLY A 365 30.04 -1.74 5.01
CA GLY A 365 29.43 -1.16 3.82
C GLY A 365 27.94 -1.08 3.94
N ASP A 366 27.36 -0.06 3.30
CA ASP A 366 25.93 0.10 3.18
C ASP A 366 25.54 0.23 1.71
N VAL A 367 24.54 -0.57 1.32
CA VAL A 367 24.00 -0.61 -0.05
C VAL A 367 22.82 0.32 -0.17
N SER A 368 22.89 1.30 -1.06
CA SER A 368 21.82 2.27 -1.30
C SER A 368 20.46 1.63 -1.54
N GLY A 369 19.46 2.01 -0.69
CA GLY A 369 18.10 1.50 -0.71
C GLY A 369 17.90 0.32 0.25
N LYS A 370 16.67 -0.20 0.34
CA LYS A 370 16.25 -1.11 1.41
C LYS A 370 15.56 -2.35 0.88
N GLY A 371 15.58 -3.43 1.66
CA GLY A 371 14.89 -4.68 1.37
C GLY A 371 15.67 -5.62 0.46
N THR A 372 14.99 -6.54 -0.23
CA THR A 372 15.60 -7.67 -0.96
C THR A 372 16.65 -7.28 -1.99
N GLY A 373 16.45 -6.16 -2.68
CA GLY A 373 17.42 -5.68 -3.67
C GLY A 373 18.77 -5.31 -3.04
N ALA A 374 18.74 -4.56 -1.94
CA ALA A 374 19.95 -4.19 -1.18
C ALA A 374 20.61 -5.42 -0.56
N ALA A 375 19.81 -6.33 0.00
CA ALA A 375 20.30 -7.58 0.57
C ALA A 375 21.06 -8.47 -0.44
N LEU A 376 20.58 -8.56 -1.69
CA LEU A 376 21.27 -9.29 -2.75
C LEU A 376 22.59 -8.61 -3.15
N LEU A 377 22.60 -7.27 -3.24
CA LEU A 377 23.81 -6.52 -3.57
C LEU A 377 24.86 -6.61 -2.45
N MET A 378 24.43 -6.67 -1.18
CA MET A 378 25.31 -6.93 -0.06
C MET A 378 26.05 -8.28 -0.22
N THR A 379 25.39 -9.33 -0.72
CA THR A 379 26.05 -10.63 -0.97
C THR A 379 27.10 -10.54 -2.06
N VAL A 380 26.88 -9.71 -3.10
CA VAL A 380 27.87 -9.44 -4.15
C VAL A 380 29.07 -8.70 -3.57
N LEU A 381 28.82 -7.65 -2.76
CA LEU A 381 29.89 -6.91 -2.08
C LEU A 381 30.75 -7.86 -1.23
N ARG A 382 30.13 -8.67 -0.37
CA ARG A 382 30.83 -9.64 0.46
C ARG A 382 31.69 -10.61 -0.36
N ALA A 383 31.15 -11.15 -1.45
CA ALA A 383 31.91 -12.06 -2.31
C ALA A 383 33.12 -11.35 -2.94
N ALA A 384 32.94 -10.10 -3.41
CA ALA A 384 34.02 -9.30 -3.99
C ALA A 384 35.10 -8.96 -2.95
N VAL A 385 34.72 -8.58 -1.73
CA VAL A 385 35.66 -8.30 -0.63
C VAL A 385 36.52 -9.56 -0.35
N ARG A 386 35.88 -10.70 -0.14
CA ARG A 386 36.58 -11.95 0.16
C ARG A 386 37.46 -12.49 -0.97
N ALA A 387 37.17 -12.09 -2.23
CA ALA A 387 37.97 -12.47 -3.38
C ALA A 387 39.22 -11.60 -3.61
N HIS A 388 39.19 -10.33 -3.18
CA HIS A 388 40.19 -9.34 -3.58
C HIS A 388 40.96 -8.67 -2.44
N TRP A 389 40.65 -8.91 -1.17
CA TRP A 389 41.27 -8.19 -0.05
C TRP A 389 42.77 -8.49 0.15
N THR A 390 43.29 -9.60 -0.41
CA THR A 390 44.69 -10.03 -0.29
C THR A 390 45.63 -9.43 -1.36
N GLU A 391 45.14 -8.48 -2.14
CA GLU A 391 45.97 -7.76 -3.12
C GLU A 391 47.15 -7.02 -2.42
N ASP A 392 48.19 -6.69 -3.20
CA ASP A 392 49.41 -6.05 -2.69
C ASP A 392 49.14 -4.64 -2.09
N SER A 393 48.12 -3.94 -2.61
CA SER A 393 47.68 -2.63 -2.16
C SER A 393 46.21 -2.66 -1.83
N LEU A 394 45.82 -2.08 -0.67
CA LEU A 394 44.41 -1.98 -0.26
C LEU A 394 43.61 -1.11 -1.24
N GLY A 395 44.21 -0.04 -1.79
CA GLY A 395 43.56 0.78 -2.81
C GLY A 395 43.27 -0.01 -4.09
N ASP A 396 44.21 -0.86 -4.54
CA ASP A 396 43.98 -1.72 -5.72
C ASP A 396 42.93 -2.80 -5.42
N ALA A 397 42.90 -3.35 -4.22
CA ALA A 397 41.86 -4.26 -3.77
C ALA A 397 40.49 -3.63 -3.89
N VAL A 398 40.30 -2.40 -3.36
CA VAL A 398 39.03 -1.66 -3.41
C VAL A 398 38.67 -1.31 -4.87
N ALA A 399 39.63 -0.96 -5.73
CA ALA A 399 39.37 -0.71 -7.14
C ALA A 399 38.85 -1.97 -7.88
N ARG A 400 39.33 -3.18 -7.51
CA ARG A 400 38.81 -4.46 -8.04
C ARG A 400 37.44 -4.81 -7.50
N ILE A 401 37.22 -4.59 -6.20
CA ILE A 401 35.91 -4.75 -5.55
C ILE A 401 34.90 -3.83 -6.26
N ASN A 402 35.25 -2.54 -6.47
CA ASN A 402 34.42 -1.59 -7.19
C ASN A 402 34.05 -2.07 -8.60
N ARG A 403 35.03 -2.59 -9.36
CA ARG A 403 34.76 -3.12 -10.71
C ARG A 403 33.76 -4.28 -10.65
N THR A 404 33.91 -5.20 -9.70
CA THR A 404 32.98 -6.31 -9.52
C THR A 404 31.58 -5.80 -9.14
N VAL A 405 31.50 -4.80 -8.29
CA VAL A 405 30.23 -4.17 -7.91
C VAL A 405 29.59 -3.48 -9.12
N CYS A 406 30.31 -2.65 -9.89
CA CYS A 406 29.80 -1.98 -11.09
C CYS A 406 29.20 -2.94 -12.12
N GLN A 407 29.81 -4.14 -12.28
CA GLN A 407 29.33 -5.15 -13.25
C GLN A 407 28.04 -5.86 -12.83
N ASN A 408 27.70 -5.82 -11.55
CA ASN A 408 26.59 -6.59 -10.97
C ASN A 408 25.51 -5.72 -10.34
N VAL A 409 25.72 -4.41 -10.22
CA VAL A 409 24.80 -3.45 -9.58
C VAL A 409 24.11 -2.60 -10.64
N PRO A 410 22.78 -2.39 -10.57
CA PRO A 410 22.09 -1.43 -11.45
C PRO A 410 22.70 -0.03 -11.34
N SER A 411 22.75 0.71 -12.45
CA SER A 411 23.40 2.03 -12.55
C SER A 411 22.83 3.13 -11.62
N ASN A 412 21.68 2.90 -11.01
CA ASN A 412 21.03 3.79 -10.02
C ASN A 412 21.29 3.35 -8.56
N LYS A 413 22.19 2.39 -8.34
CA LYS A 413 22.56 1.88 -7.05
C LYS A 413 24.05 2.04 -6.82
N PHE A 414 24.44 2.27 -5.57
CA PHE A 414 25.81 2.40 -5.13
C PHE A 414 25.98 1.78 -3.74
N VAL A 415 27.23 1.64 -3.31
CA VAL A 415 27.58 1.15 -1.99
C VAL A 415 28.55 2.14 -1.36
N THR A 416 28.25 2.61 -0.16
CA THR A 416 29.25 3.26 0.70
C THR A 416 30.07 2.19 1.38
N PHE A 417 31.40 2.33 1.40
CA PHE A 417 32.25 1.24 1.86
C PHE A 417 33.48 1.75 2.61
N PHE A 418 33.70 1.18 3.79
CA PHE A 418 34.93 1.35 4.55
C PHE A 418 35.62 -0.01 4.70
N VAL A 419 36.92 -0.05 4.49
CA VAL A 419 37.73 -1.23 4.72
C VAL A 419 39.07 -0.86 5.33
N ALA A 420 39.52 -1.67 6.28
CA ALA A 420 40.82 -1.49 6.92
C ALA A 420 41.54 -2.83 7.10
N THR A 421 42.85 -2.81 7.01
CA THR A 421 43.74 -3.94 7.36
C THR A 421 44.61 -3.56 8.54
N LEU A 422 44.53 -4.36 9.59
CA LEU A 422 45.31 -4.22 10.80
C LEU A 422 46.51 -5.19 10.78
N ASP A 423 47.70 -4.67 11.06
CA ASP A 423 48.83 -5.48 11.54
C ASP A 423 48.84 -5.45 13.08
N PRO A 424 48.45 -6.55 13.76
CA PRO A 424 48.34 -6.56 15.22
C PRO A 424 49.68 -6.34 15.93
N GLY A 425 50.78 -6.73 15.30
CA GLY A 425 52.10 -6.60 15.91
C GLY A 425 52.57 -5.15 16.05
N SER A 426 52.43 -4.36 14.99
CA SER A 426 52.81 -2.95 14.99
C SER A 426 51.68 -2.03 15.46
N GLY A 427 50.43 -2.45 15.32
CA GLY A 427 49.25 -1.61 15.50
C GLY A 427 48.95 -0.72 14.28
N GLN A 428 49.64 -0.94 13.16
CA GLN A 428 49.41 -0.19 11.95
C GLN A 428 48.07 -0.59 11.33
N LEU A 429 47.20 0.41 11.12
CA LEU A 429 45.93 0.29 10.42
C LEU A 429 46.04 1.03 9.09
N THR A 430 45.93 0.31 7.98
CA THR A 430 45.81 0.86 6.62
C THR A 430 44.37 0.78 6.22
N TYR A 431 43.76 1.87 5.73
CA TYR A 431 42.32 1.92 5.44
C TYR A 431 42.01 2.64 4.15
N VAL A 432 40.83 2.38 3.62
CA VAL A 432 40.20 3.10 2.48
C VAL A 432 38.76 3.39 2.85
N ASN A 433 38.36 4.66 2.75
CA ASN A 433 36.98 5.09 2.88
C ASN A 433 36.42 5.43 1.50
N ALA A 434 35.54 4.60 0.97
CA ALA A 434 34.85 4.81 -0.30
C ALA A 434 33.45 5.43 -0.07
N GLY A 435 33.43 6.67 0.42
CA GLY A 435 32.22 7.47 0.62
C GLY A 435 31.33 6.98 1.77
N HIS A 436 31.88 6.24 2.73
CA HIS A 436 31.16 5.80 3.92
C HIS A 436 31.29 6.83 5.05
N ASN A 437 30.40 6.79 6.04
CA ASN A 437 30.52 7.58 7.27
C ASN A 437 31.92 7.39 7.86
N PRO A 438 32.69 8.48 8.08
CA PRO A 438 34.07 8.33 8.52
C PRO A 438 34.16 7.65 9.89
N PRO A 439 34.81 6.48 10.01
CA PRO A 439 35.01 5.87 11.31
C PRO A 439 35.79 6.77 12.25
N LEU A 440 35.46 6.70 13.52
CA LEU A 440 36.11 7.49 14.59
C LEU A 440 37.22 6.65 15.24
N LEU A 441 38.46 7.16 15.18
CA LEU A 441 39.56 6.66 15.97
C LEU A 441 39.66 7.48 17.25
N ILE A 442 39.19 6.90 18.34
CA ILE A 442 39.19 7.52 19.68
C ILE A 442 40.47 7.11 20.37
N ARG A 443 41.33 8.09 20.67
CA ARG A 443 42.60 7.91 21.36
C ARG A 443 42.37 7.62 22.85
N ALA A 444 43.39 7.03 23.49
CA ALA A 444 43.33 6.73 24.92
C ALA A 444 43.16 7.96 25.82
N ASP A 445 43.51 9.17 25.34
CA ASP A 445 43.33 10.45 26.02
C ASP A 445 42.00 11.15 25.69
N GLY A 446 41.17 10.54 24.79
CA GLY A 446 39.87 11.07 24.38
C GLY A 446 39.91 11.96 23.14
N GLU A 447 41.09 12.17 22.51
CA GLU A 447 41.16 12.84 21.21
C GLU A 447 40.49 11.95 20.13
N VAL A 448 39.81 12.58 19.17
CA VAL A 448 39.08 11.85 18.09
C VAL A 448 39.63 12.25 16.73
N GLU A 449 39.98 11.25 15.94
CA GLU A 449 40.41 11.39 14.56
C GLU A 449 39.42 10.66 13.64
N SER A 450 38.87 11.35 12.62
CA SER A 450 37.98 10.75 11.66
C SER A 450 38.73 10.27 10.43
N LEU A 451 38.45 9.05 9.97
CA LEU A 451 39.20 8.40 8.90
C LEU A 451 38.53 8.63 7.54
N HIS A 452 39.02 9.63 6.78
CA HIS A 452 38.41 10.11 5.53
C HIS A 452 39.09 9.63 4.24
N GLU A 453 40.40 9.24 4.28
CA GLU A 453 41.15 8.95 3.06
C GLU A 453 40.54 7.78 2.32
N GLY A 454 40.45 7.91 0.96
CA GLY A 454 39.86 6.87 0.13
C GLY A 454 39.45 7.35 -1.24
N GLY A 455 38.16 7.38 -1.52
CA GLY A 455 37.62 7.74 -2.83
C GLY A 455 36.09 7.77 -2.88
N MET A 456 35.55 7.70 -4.11
CA MET A 456 34.09 7.69 -4.31
C MET A 456 33.46 6.39 -3.87
N VAL A 457 32.15 6.42 -3.63
CA VAL A 457 31.32 5.23 -3.39
C VAL A 457 31.51 4.18 -4.50
N LEU A 458 31.30 2.91 -4.15
CA LEU A 458 31.41 1.81 -5.12
C LEU A 458 30.14 1.72 -5.99
N GLY A 459 30.31 1.22 -7.21
CA GLY A 459 29.21 0.86 -8.10
C GLY A 459 28.79 1.93 -9.11
N LEU A 460 29.29 3.17 -9.02
CA LEU A 460 28.93 4.25 -9.96
C LEU A 460 29.87 4.31 -11.18
N PHE A 461 31.19 4.17 -10.97
CA PHE A 461 32.20 4.28 -12.02
C PHE A 461 33.29 3.23 -11.87
N GLU A 462 33.57 2.44 -12.92
CA GLU A 462 34.56 1.33 -12.86
C GLU A 462 36.02 1.78 -12.65
N GLY A 463 36.39 2.94 -13.16
CA GLY A 463 37.77 3.42 -13.22
C GLY A 463 38.21 4.29 -12.05
N VAL A 464 37.56 4.20 -10.90
CA VAL A 464 37.91 5.01 -9.71
C VAL A 464 39.20 4.52 -9.09
N HIS A 465 40.10 5.47 -8.75
CA HIS A 465 41.29 5.22 -7.93
C HIS A 465 40.95 5.47 -6.46
N TYR A 466 41.52 4.65 -5.57
CA TYR A 466 41.31 4.75 -4.14
C TYR A 466 42.66 4.93 -3.43
N ASP A 467 42.78 6.04 -2.71
CA ASP A 467 43.95 6.32 -1.87
C ASP A 467 43.80 5.61 -0.51
N ALA A 468 44.90 5.05 0.00
CA ALA A 468 44.89 4.40 1.30
C ALA A 468 45.50 5.31 2.37
N GLY A 469 44.73 5.57 3.43
CA GLY A 469 45.20 6.23 4.64
C GLY A 469 45.92 5.23 5.56
N GLN A 470 46.78 5.76 6.44
CA GLN A 470 47.49 4.96 7.44
C GLN A 470 47.47 5.68 8.79
N VAL A 471 47.11 4.95 9.82
CA VAL A 471 47.18 5.40 11.22
C VAL A 471 47.77 4.27 12.09
N VAL A 472 48.33 4.63 13.23
CA VAL A 472 48.77 3.66 14.23
C VAL A 472 47.82 3.69 15.40
N MET A 473 47.25 2.53 15.72
CA MET A 473 46.48 2.35 16.94
C MET A 473 47.45 2.09 18.10
N HIS A 474 47.43 2.97 19.10
CA HIS A 474 48.21 2.80 20.34
C HIS A 474 47.41 1.99 21.39
N PRO A 475 48.07 1.41 22.40
CA PRO A 475 47.37 0.75 23.50
C PRO A 475 46.34 1.67 24.16
N GLY A 476 45.07 1.22 24.25
CA GLY A 476 43.93 1.98 24.75
C GLY A 476 43.10 2.67 23.68
N ASP A 477 43.57 2.77 22.42
CA ASP A 477 42.82 3.36 21.33
C ASP A 477 41.64 2.48 20.89
N THR A 478 40.58 3.11 20.42
CA THR A 478 39.35 2.45 19.94
C THR A 478 38.94 2.99 18.57
N LEU A 479 38.80 2.11 17.59
CA LEU A 479 38.18 2.41 16.31
C LEU A 479 36.67 2.09 16.40
N LEU A 480 35.83 3.04 16.05
CA LEU A 480 34.39 2.93 15.97
C LEU A 480 33.96 3.17 14.52
N ALA A 481 33.52 2.12 13.82
CA ALA A 481 32.94 2.22 12.49
C ALA A 481 31.41 1.96 12.58
N TYR A 482 30.62 2.74 11.84
CA TYR A 482 29.16 2.75 11.95
C TYR A 482 28.49 3.09 10.61
N SER A 483 27.31 2.52 10.35
CA SER A 483 26.47 2.92 9.22
C SER A 483 25.61 4.16 9.56
N ASP A 484 25.06 4.80 8.52
CA ASP A 484 24.24 6.02 8.66
C ASP A 484 22.99 5.81 9.53
N GLY A 485 22.41 4.60 9.54
CA GLY A 485 21.27 4.28 10.41
C GLY A 485 21.55 4.44 11.91
N VAL A 486 22.81 4.52 12.33
CA VAL A 486 23.21 4.87 13.71
C VAL A 486 23.02 6.36 13.95
N THR A 487 23.48 7.20 13.04
CA THR A 487 23.46 8.67 13.17
C THR A 487 22.17 9.29 12.70
N GLU A 488 21.50 8.70 11.67
CA GLU A 488 20.21 9.15 11.14
C GLU A 488 19.01 8.62 11.93
N THR A 489 19.20 8.19 13.17
CA THR A 489 18.10 7.84 14.08
C THR A 489 17.38 9.09 14.56
N TRP A 490 16.04 9.08 14.52
CA TRP A 490 15.19 10.21 14.88
C TRP A 490 14.50 10.01 16.22
N SER A 491 14.45 11.08 17.03
CA SER A 491 13.62 11.13 18.22
C SER A 491 12.15 11.35 17.88
N PRO A 492 11.20 11.08 18.81
CA PRO A 492 9.78 11.40 18.61
C PRO A 492 9.52 12.91 18.39
N GLU A 493 10.41 13.75 18.87
CA GLU A 493 10.36 15.21 18.71
C GLU A 493 10.85 15.69 17.33
N GLY A 494 11.48 14.79 16.55
CA GLY A 494 11.99 15.08 15.22
C GLY A 494 13.43 15.59 15.20
N ASP A 495 14.21 15.31 16.23
CA ASP A 495 15.65 15.57 16.27
C ASP A 495 16.42 14.35 15.79
N GLU A 496 17.51 14.56 15.06
CA GLU A 496 18.44 13.53 14.61
C GLU A 496 19.49 13.24 15.67
N TYR A 497 19.89 11.96 15.82
CA TYR A 497 20.94 11.58 16.79
C TYR A 497 22.28 12.25 16.47
N GLY A 498 22.73 12.16 15.23
CA GLY A 498 23.87 12.84 14.67
C GLY A 498 25.25 12.30 15.09
N GLU A 499 26.26 12.63 14.27
CA GLU A 499 27.65 12.23 14.51
C GLU A 499 28.25 12.87 15.76
N GLU A 500 27.92 14.11 16.05
CA GLU A 500 28.44 14.83 17.23
C GLU A 500 28.04 14.15 18.52
N LYS A 501 26.78 13.70 18.62
CA LYS A 501 26.28 13.00 19.81
C LYS A 501 26.89 11.61 19.93
N LEU A 502 27.01 10.87 18.81
CA LEU A 502 27.70 9.58 18.78
C LEU A 502 29.14 9.71 19.27
N SER A 503 29.89 10.68 18.72
CA SER A 503 31.28 10.94 19.09
C SER A 503 31.42 11.30 20.57
N ALA A 504 30.62 12.25 21.06
CA ALA A 504 30.64 12.67 22.45
C ALA A 504 30.31 11.52 23.41
N PHE A 505 29.32 10.69 23.06
CA PHE A 505 28.95 9.52 23.85
C PHE A 505 30.06 8.48 23.89
N ALA A 506 30.66 8.17 22.73
CA ALA A 506 31.76 7.20 22.63
C ALA A 506 33.01 7.66 23.40
N VAL A 507 33.37 8.95 23.30
CA VAL A 507 34.46 9.55 24.09
C VAL A 507 34.18 9.48 25.59
N GLY A 508 32.96 9.80 26.02
CA GLY A 508 32.56 9.71 27.42
C GLY A 508 32.65 8.29 28.01
N ASN A 509 32.63 7.28 27.14
CA ASN A 509 32.63 5.86 27.49
C ASN A 509 33.88 5.09 26.97
N HIS A 510 34.92 5.79 26.50
CA HIS A 510 36.10 5.18 25.85
C HIS A 510 36.89 4.22 26.74
N SER A 511 36.69 4.28 28.06
CA SER A 511 37.33 3.34 29.00
C SER A 511 36.70 1.95 29.04
N LEU A 512 35.50 1.79 28.51
CA LEU A 512 34.79 0.50 28.44
C LEU A 512 35.52 -0.46 27.50
N ASP A 513 35.36 -1.77 27.71
CA ASP A 513 35.74 -2.75 26.70
C ASP A 513 34.90 -2.65 25.43
N ALA A 514 35.33 -3.31 24.33
CA ALA A 514 34.65 -3.15 23.04
C ALA A 514 33.19 -3.58 23.07
N GLY A 515 32.85 -4.66 23.77
CA GLY A 515 31.48 -5.15 23.91
C GLY A 515 30.59 -4.20 24.72
N ALA A 516 31.11 -3.80 25.89
CA ALA A 516 30.38 -2.87 26.76
C ALA A 516 30.17 -1.50 26.10
N LEU A 517 31.13 -1.02 25.30
CA LEU A 517 30.96 0.22 24.53
C LEU A 517 29.89 0.08 23.45
N GLN A 518 29.87 -1.03 22.70
CA GLN A 518 28.86 -1.33 21.69
C GLN A 518 27.46 -1.35 22.30
N ASP A 519 27.28 -2.09 23.41
CA ASP A 519 26.00 -2.20 24.11
C ASP A 519 25.55 -0.83 24.67
N ALA A 520 26.47 -0.04 25.18
CA ALA A 520 26.17 1.28 25.71
C ALA A 520 25.69 2.24 24.62
N ILE A 521 26.33 2.23 23.42
CA ILE A 521 25.93 3.04 22.27
C ILE A 521 24.55 2.64 21.78
N LEU A 522 24.31 1.32 21.58
CA LEU A 522 23.00 0.82 21.13
C LEU A 522 21.89 1.16 22.14
N GLY A 523 22.17 1.01 23.43
CA GLY A 523 21.21 1.39 24.48
C GLY A 523 20.96 2.90 24.58
N ASP A 524 21.91 3.76 24.17
CA ASP A 524 21.68 5.21 24.10
C ASP A 524 20.81 5.58 22.90
N ILE A 525 21.04 4.94 21.75
CA ILE A 525 20.23 5.09 20.53
C ILE A 525 18.78 4.63 20.79
N GLU A 526 18.58 3.48 21.43
CA GLU A 526 17.25 2.97 21.77
C GLU A 526 16.48 3.92 22.71
N ARG A 527 17.17 4.52 23.67
CA ARG A 527 16.58 5.54 24.56
C ARG A 527 16.21 6.82 23.81
N PHE A 528 17.05 7.23 22.86
CA PHE A 528 16.80 8.41 22.04
C PHE A 528 15.62 8.22 21.08
N GLU A 529 15.49 7.04 20.49
CA GLU A 529 14.38 6.65 19.61
C GLU A 529 13.05 6.50 20.37
N ALA A 530 13.08 6.24 21.67
CA ALA A 530 11.93 6.14 22.58
C ALA A 530 10.78 5.24 22.04
N GLY A 531 11.13 4.17 21.31
CA GLY A 531 10.19 3.21 20.74
C GLY A 531 9.64 3.57 19.36
N ALA A 532 10.16 4.61 18.70
CA ALA A 532 9.90 4.86 17.28
C ALA A 532 10.51 3.70 16.45
N ARG A 533 10.03 3.52 15.23
CA ARG A 533 10.53 2.46 14.37
C ARG A 533 11.81 2.89 13.67
N ALA A 534 12.86 2.03 13.72
CA ALA A 534 14.10 2.26 13.01
C ALA A 534 13.83 2.55 11.52
N THR A 535 14.43 3.62 11.01
CA THR A 535 14.27 4.06 9.62
C THR A 535 15.29 3.41 8.71
N ASP A 536 16.49 3.07 9.19
CA ASP A 536 17.54 2.40 8.44
C ASP A 536 18.22 1.28 9.21
N ASP A 537 19.02 0.47 8.50
CA ASP A 537 19.83 -0.61 9.07
C ASP A 537 20.91 -0.01 9.96
N ARG A 538 21.16 -0.60 11.12
CA ARG A 538 22.18 -0.14 12.09
C ARG A 538 23.29 -1.15 12.18
N THR A 539 24.46 -0.75 11.74
CA THR A 539 25.67 -1.56 11.86
C THR A 539 26.72 -0.80 12.64
N LEU A 540 27.32 -1.49 13.60
CA LEU A 540 28.35 -0.95 14.46
C LEU A 540 29.48 -1.97 14.61
N VAL A 541 30.71 -1.51 14.38
CA VAL A 541 31.94 -2.29 14.58
C VAL A 541 32.86 -1.53 15.52
N VAL A 542 33.29 -2.18 16.58
CA VAL A 542 34.21 -1.62 17.57
C VAL A 542 35.47 -2.49 17.61
N LEU A 543 36.63 -1.89 17.33
CA LEU A 543 37.94 -2.49 17.50
C LEU A 543 38.71 -1.69 18.55
N ARG A 544 39.14 -2.33 19.64
CA ARG A 544 39.92 -1.74 20.72
C ARG A 544 41.26 -2.41 20.88
N ARG A 545 42.37 -1.63 20.87
CA ARG A 545 43.66 -2.12 21.30
C ARG A 545 43.72 -2.13 22.83
N GLN A 546 44.02 -3.30 23.42
CA GLN A 546 44.07 -3.43 24.87
C GLN A 546 45.20 -2.58 25.44
N PRO A 547 45.04 -1.94 26.63
CA PRO A 547 46.15 -1.30 27.34
C PRO A 547 47.24 -2.33 27.62
N GLU A 548 48.49 -1.89 27.57
CA GLU A 548 49.58 -2.72 28.03
C GLU A 548 49.36 -3.07 29.50
N THR A 549 49.32 -4.37 29.79
CA THR A 549 49.24 -4.80 31.19
C THR A 549 50.57 -4.49 31.85
N PRO A 550 50.57 -3.71 32.97
CA PRO A 550 51.79 -3.27 33.62
C PRO A 550 52.67 -4.43 34.16
#